data_9f1a056989ddda08392a0df178fd9a10
#
_entry.id   9f1a056989ddda08392a0df178fd9a10
#
_cell.length_a   1.000
_cell.length_b   1.000
_cell.length_c   1.000
_cell.angle_alpha   90.00
_cell.angle_beta   90.00
_cell.angle_gamma   90.00
#
_symmetry.space_group_name_H-M   'P 1'
#
loop_
_entity.id
_entity.type
_entity.pdbx_description
1 polymer ?
#
loop_
_entity_poly.entity_id
_entity_poly.type
_entity_poly.pdbx_seq_one_letter_code
_entity_poly.pdbx_strand_id
1 'polypeptide(L)'
;MYSNCNNILIIIILINSNSLQLAAIVRYVVEQVALDPEVRSRLLSECDGLSNLVDWLDSINRRPGLSELDSKLSSTEVNIPALKQCIGYAEDGYQRNVIKKTEHYELVAICWTPGQLTPIHDHVGSDCAFKIIDGISTETTYELNDEGLAYPVGVRDYLPGEICAADEPDIHRVSNDSDKELINLHVYTPPLHAYNLYKSADKSNL
;
A
#
# COMPACT_ATOMS: atom_id res chain seq x y z
N MET A 1 -3.68 0.45 25.55
CA MET A 1 -4.21 -0.91 25.31
C MET A 1 -4.14 -1.16 23.81
N TYR A 2 -3.26 -2.06 23.38
CA TYR A 2 -3.07 -2.37 21.97
C TYR A 2 -4.20 -3.29 21.52
N SER A 3 -5.10 -2.79 20.66
CA SER A 3 -6.17 -3.58 20.09
C SER A 3 -5.71 -4.23 18.79
N ASN A 4 -5.75 -5.57 18.77
CA ASN A 4 -5.67 -6.47 17.62
C ASN A 4 -4.69 -6.08 16.49
N CYS A 5 -3.39 -6.31 16.72
CA CYS A 5 -2.41 -6.47 15.65
C CYS A 5 -2.70 -7.79 14.94
N ASN A 6 -3.19 -7.73 13.71
CA ASN A 6 -3.22 -8.89 12.82
C ASN A 6 -1.95 -8.84 11.97
N ASN A 7 -0.91 -9.57 12.39
CA ASN A 7 0.28 -9.76 11.55
C ASN A 7 -0.11 -10.66 10.39
N ILE A 8 -0.16 -10.09 9.18
CA ILE A 8 -0.33 -10.88 7.95
C ILE A 8 1.06 -11.33 7.53
N LEU A 9 1.39 -12.58 7.83
CA LEU A 9 2.61 -13.21 7.36
C LEU A 9 2.37 -13.75 5.95
N ILE A 10 2.92 -13.10 4.93
CA ILE A 10 2.91 -13.62 3.55
C ILE A 10 4.13 -14.51 3.40
N ILE A 11 3.92 -15.85 3.40
CA ILE A 11 4.99 -16.83 3.15
C ILE A 11 4.91 -17.24 1.68
N ILE A 12 5.91 -16.83 0.89
CA ILE A 12 6.07 -17.32 -0.47
C ILE A 12 7.00 -18.52 -0.42
N ILE A 13 6.45 -19.73 -0.62
CA ILE A 13 7.24 -20.95 -0.77
C ILE A 13 7.60 -21.11 -2.25
N LEU A 14 8.82 -20.81 -2.60
CA LEU A 14 9.36 -21.07 -3.95
C LEU A 14 9.72 -22.55 -4.05
N ILE A 15 8.86 -23.36 -4.66
CA ILE A 15 9.18 -24.78 -4.98
C ILE A 15 9.85 -24.79 -6.34
N ASN A 16 11.13 -25.17 -6.38
CA ASN A 16 11.80 -25.45 -7.64
C ASN A 16 11.38 -26.85 -8.09
N SER A 17 10.67 -26.96 -9.22
CA SER A 17 10.11 -28.20 -9.75
C SER A 17 11.16 -29.24 -10.19
N ASN A 18 12.46 -28.91 -10.20
CA ASN A 18 13.52 -29.75 -10.68
C ASN A 18 14.59 -30.21 -9.66
N SER A 19 14.46 -29.81 -8.40
CA SER A 19 15.32 -30.31 -7.32
C SER A 19 14.62 -30.17 -5.97
N LEU A 20 14.77 -31.17 -5.09
CA LEU A 20 14.29 -31.19 -3.71
C LEU A 20 15.08 -30.20 -2.79
N GLN A 21 15.66 -29.13 -3.33
CA GLN A 21 16.25 -28.06 -2.54
C GLN A 21 15.22 -26.99 -2.27
N LEU A 22 14.97 -26.72 -0.98
CA LEU A 22 14.24 -25.53 -0.54
C LEU A 22 14.98 -24.29 -1.09
N ALA A 23 14.45 -23.71 -2.16
CA ALA A 23 14.86 -22.38 -2.57
C ALA A 23 14.29 -21.39 -1.54
N ALA A 24 15.07 -20.39 -1.15
CA ALA A 24 14.84 -19.44 -0.08
C ALA A 24 13.38 -19.13 0.25
N ILE A 25 13.01 -19.19 1.54
CA ILE A 25 11.72 -18.67 2.03
C ILE A 25 11.86 -17.15 2.09
N VAL A 26 11.30 -16.44 1.13
CA VAL A 26 11.18 -14.99 1.21
C VAL A 26 9.99 -14.68 2.12
N ARG A 27 10.25 -14.06 3.26
CA ARG A 27 9.21 -13.61 4.17
C ARG A 27 8.94 -12.13 3.91
N TYR A 28 7.73 -11.82 3.47
CA TYR A 28 7.21 -10.45 3.52
C TYR A 28 6.35 -10.33 4.77
N VAL A 29 6.74 -9.48 5.69
CA VAL A 29 5.96 -9.19 6.89
C VAL A 29 5.18 -7.90 6.64
N VAL A 30 3.87 -7.98 6.79
CA VAL A 30 2.98 -6.82 6.75
C VAL A 30 2.27 -6.75 8.09
N GLU A 31 2.51 -5.70 8.83
CA GLU A 31 1.75 -5.41 10.03
C GLU A 31 0.52 -4.58 9.69
N GLN A 32 -0.68 -5.05 10.07
CA GLN A 32 -1.92 -4.30 9.87
C GLN A 32 -2.56 -3.97 11.20
N VAL A 33 -2.79 -2.68 11.42
CA VAL A 33 -3.41 -2.13 12.62
C VAL A 33 -4.62 -1.30 12.23
N ALA A 34 -5.80 -1.62 12.74
CA ALA A 34 -6.96 -0.76 12.60
C ALA A 34 -6.89 0.34 13.65
N LEU A 35 -7.08 1.60 13.27
CA LEU A 35 -7.16 2.70 14.22
C LEU A 35 -8.35 2.47 15.17
N ASP A 36 -8.08 2.63 16.46
CA ASP A 36 -9.13 2.67 17.47
C ASP A 36 -10.18 3.75 17.11
N PRO A 37 -11.48 3.51 17.34
CA PRO A 37 -12.54 4.46 17.00
C PRO A 37 -12.34 5.87 17.58
N GLU A 38 -11.80 6.00 18.81
CA GLU A 38 -11.53 7.29 19.45
C GLU A 38 -10.36 8.00 18.77
N VAL A 39 -9.28 7.25 18.46
CA VAL A 39 -8.10 7.75 17.72
C VAL A 39 -8.51 8.22 16.34
N ARG A 40 -9.31 7.43 15.63
CA ARG A 40 -9.84 7.80 14.31
C ARG A 40 -10.71 9.06 14.39
N SER A 41 -11.62 9.15 15.36
CA SER A 41 -12.49 10.31 15.53
C SER A 41 -11.69 11.58 15.80
N ARG A 42 -10.64 11.49 16.64
CA ARG A 42 -9.72 12.60 16.88
C ARG A 42 -8.97 12.99 15.61
N LEU A 43 -8.39 12.04 14.88
CA LEU A 43 -7.68 12.31 13.63
C LEU A 43 -8.57 13.07 12.63
N LEU A 44 -9.81 12.61 12.43
CA LEU A 44 -10.74 13.25 11.49
C LEU A 44 -11.18 14.64 11.98
N SER A 45 -11.26 14.89 13.30
CA SER A 45 -11.58 16.22 13.85
C SER A 45 -10.39 17.20 13.73
N GLU A 46 -9.17 16.73 13.62
CA GLU A 46 -7.96 17.55 13.50
C GLU A 46 -7.46 17.66 12.05
N CYS A 47 -8.11 16.97 11.09
CA CYS A 47 -7.72 16.91 9.69
C CYS A 47 -8.94 16.98 8.76
N ASP A 48 -9.40 18.21 8.46
CA ASP A 48 -10.58 18.47 7.61
C ASP A 48 -10.48 17.79 6.24
N GLY A 49 -9.31 17.76 5.64
CA GLY A 49 -9.12 17.12 4.34
C GLY A 49 -9.37 15.61 4.39
N LEU A 50 -8.90 14.91 5.44
CA LEU A 50 -9.21 13.49 5.64
C LEU A 50 -10.69 13.28 5.98
N SER A 51 -11.30 14.15 6.79
CA SER A 51 -12.72 14.10 7.08
C SER A 51 -13.55 14.20 5.80
N ASN A 52 -13.26 15.21 4.97
CA ASN A 52 -13.93 15.42 3.67
C ASN A 52 -13.74 14.22 2.70
N LEU A 53 -12.56 13.61 2.70
CA LEU A 53 -12.30 12.40 1.90
C LEU A 53 -13.17 11.23 2.40
N VAL A 54 -13.22 11.02 3.72
CA VAL A 54 -14.05 9.96 4.34
C VAL A 54 -15.53 10.21 4.07
N ASP A 55 -16.02 11.42 4.22
CA ASP A 55 -17.43 11.78 3.97
C ASP A 55 -17.81 11.53 2.50
N TRP A 56 -16.91 11.87 1.58
CA TRP A 56 -17.13 11.57 0.16
C TRP A 56 -17.14 10.05 -0.10
N LEU A 57 -16.16 9.30 0.43
CA LEU A 57 -16.11 7.83 0.29
C LEU A 57 -17.36 7.15 0.89
N ASP A 58 -17.87 7.65 2.00
CA ASP A 58 -19.11 7.15 2.64
C ASP A 58 -20.36 7.46 1.80
N SER A 59 -20.32 8.54 1.01
CA SER A 59 -21.47 8.96 0.19
C SER A 59 -21.62 8.17 -1.10
N ILE A 60 -20.57 7.42 -1.52
CA ILE A 60 -20.60 6.64 -2.75
C ILE A 60 -20.83 5.14 -2.46
N ASN A 61 -21.66 4.51 -3.29
CA ASN A 61 -21.96 3.07 -3.22
C ASN A 61 -21.58 2.36 -4.54
N ARG A 62 -20.63 2.90 -5.25
CA ARG A 62 -20.12 2.44 -6.55
C ARG A 62 -18.60 2.48 -6.55
N ARG A 63 -17.98 1.82 -7.50
CA ARG A 63 -16.56 1.96 -7.82
C ARG A 63 -16.34 3.32 -8.54
N PRO A 64 -15.59 4.27 -7.96
CA PRO A 64 -15.46 5.62 -8.54
C PRO A 64 -14.55 5.63 -9.78
N GLY A 65 -13.61 4.69 -9.88
CA GLY A 65 -12.57 4.68 -10.90
C GLY A 65 -11.38 5.59 -10.54
N LEU A 66 -10.24 5.35 -11.21
CA LEU A 66 -8.96 5.97 -10.87
C LEU A 66 -8.94 7.48 -11.06
N SER A 67 -9.59 8.01 -12.12
CA SER A 67 -9.61 9.46 -12.37
C SER A 67 -10.33 10.25 -11.27
N GLU A 68 -11.40 9.68 -10.71
CA GLU A 68 -12.13 10.32 -9.61
C GLU A 68 -11.36 10.21 -8.30
N LEU A 69 -10.71 9.07 -8.04
CA LEU A 69 -9.82 8.87 -6.89
C LEU A 69 -8.62 9.83 -6.94
N ASP A 70 -7.96 9.96 -8.09
CA ASP A 70 -6.86 10.89 -8.30
C ASP A 70 -7.28 12.33 -7.98
N SER A 71 -8.41 12.79 -8.54
CA SER A 71 -8.95 14.12 -8.29
C SER A 71 -9.24 14.36 -6.80
N LYS A 72 -9.80 13.36 -6.10
CA LYS A 72 -10.11 13.49 -4.67
C LYS A 72 -8.86 13.49 -3.81
N LEU A 73 -7.91 12.60 -4.07
CA LEU A 73 -6.64 12.57 -3.36
C LEU A 73 -5.82 13.84 -3.60
N SER A 74 -5.81 14.37 -4.84
CA SER A 74 -5.14 15.64 -5.16
C SER A 74 -5.61 16.78 -4.27
N SER A 75 -6.93 16.89 -4.07
CA SER A 75 -7.54 17.95 -3.26
C SER A 75 -7.52 17.68 -1.74
N THR A 76 -7.06 16.51 -1.31
CA THR A 76 -7.03 16.15 0.12
C THR A 76 -5.80 16.75 0.80
N GLU A 77 -6.01 17.77 1.63
CA GLU A 77 -4.98 18.30 2.51
C GLU A 77 -4.90 17.45 3.78
N VAL A 78 -3.69 17.05 4.16
CA VAL A 78 -3.45 16.20 5.33
C VAL A 78 -2.69 16.96 6.40
N ASN A 79 -3.26 17.04 7.61
CA ASN A 79 -2.53 17.50 8.79
C ASN A 79 -1.52 16.42 9.22
N ILE A 80 -0.28 16.51 8.68
CA ILE A 80 0.77 15.51 8.89
C ILE A 80 1.09 15.32 10.39
N PRO A 81 1.24 16.36 11.22
CA PRO A 81 1.43 16.20 12.66
C PRO A 81 0.32 15.40 13.34
N ALA A 82 -0.95 15.68 13.02
CA ALA A 82 -2.09 14.94 13.59
C ALA A 82 -2.10 13.49 13.11
N LEU A 83 -1.83 13.24 11.83
CA LEU A 83 -1.73 11.88 11.28
C LEU A 83 -0.62 11.08 11.98
N LYS A 84 0.59 11.63 12.11
CA LYS A 84 1.74 10.97 12.76
C LYS A 84 1.49 10.60 14.23
N GLN A 85 0.60 11.28 14.93
CA GLN A 85 0.20 10.92 16.30
C GLN A 85 -0.74 9.71 16.36
N CYS A 86 -1.31 9.30 15.24
CA CYS A 86 -2.34 8.26 15.16
C CYS A 86 -1.87 6.97 14.47
N ILE A 87 -0.72 7.01 13.79
CA ILE A 87 -0.17 5.90 13.01
C ILE A 87 1.16 5.43 13.59
N GLY A 88 1.57 4.21 13.21
CA GLY A 88 2.83 3.62 13.64
C GLY A 88 3.61 3.02 12.48
N TYR A 89 4.82 2.57 12.79
CA TYR A 89 5.74 1.89 11.89
C TYR A 89 6.09 0.52 12.50
N ALA A 90 6.21 -0.50 11.65
CA ALA A 90 6.68 -1.81 12.06
C ALA A 90 8.21 -1.91 11.93
N GLU A 91 8.84 -2.73 12.79
CA GLU A 91 10.27 -3.03 12.69
C GLU A 91 10.56 -3.96 11.51
N ASP A 92 9.73 -5.01 11.36
CA ASP A 92 9.85 -6.01 10.30
C ASP A 92 8.77 -5.78 9.24
N GLY A 93 9.17 -5.20 8.09
CA GLY A 93 8.24 -4.88 7.00
C GLY A 93 7.48 -3.56 7.23
N TYR A 94 6.60 -3.21 6.30
CA TYR A 94 5.82 -1.97 6.38
C TYR A 94 4.54 -2.16 7.21
N GLN A 95 4.03 -1.07 7.78
CA GLN A 95 2.81 -1.09 8.57
C GLN A 95 1.64 -0.45 7.82
N ARG A 96 0.52 -1.16 7.79
CA ARG A 96 -0.76 -0.67 7.26
C ARG A 96 -1.62 -0.17 8.43
N ASN A 97 -1.79 1.13 8.55
CA ASN A 97 -2.65 1.77 9.55
C ASN A 97 -4.02 2.03 8.92
N VAL A 98 -4.99 1.14 9.16
CA VAL A 98 -6.33 1.22 8.57
C VAL A 98 -7.12 2.33 9.27
N ILE A 99 -7.33 3.44 8.56
CA ILE A 99 -8.13 4.58 9.06
C ILE A 99 -9.61 4.21 9.02
N LYS A 100 -10.10 3.69 7.88
CA LYS A 100 -11.47 3.22 7.75
C LYS A 100 -11.57 2.10 6.70
N LYS A 101 -12.39 1.11 7.02
CA LYS A 101 -12.74 0.02 6.10
C LYS A 101 -14.23 -0.23 6.13
N THR A 102 -14.84 -0.31 4.96
CA THR A 102 -16.25 -0.63 4.73
C THR A 102 -16.35 -1.79 3.72
N GLU A 103 -17.54 -2.12 3.27
CA GLU A 103 -17.71 -3.04 2.13
C GLU A 103 -17.34 -2.42 0.78
N HIS A 104 -17.29 -1.09 0.69
CA HIS A 104 -17.08 -0.36 -0.57
C HIS A 104 -15.65 0.18 -0.74
N TYR A 105 -14.95 0.47 0.36
CA TYR A 105 -13.60 1.00 0.31
C TYR A 105 -12.76 0.67 1.54
N GLU A 106 -11.44 0.80 1.39
CA GLU A 106 -10.46 0.79 2.47
C GLU A 106 -9.55 2.01 2.34
N LEU A 107 -9.50 2.86 3.39
CA LEU A 107 -8.59 4.00 3.51
C LEU A 107 -7.49 3.64 4.51
N VAL A 108 -6.24 3.66 4.05
CA VAL A 108 -5.07 3.16 4.79
C VAL A 108 -3.91 4.14 4.71
N ALA A 109 -3.31 4.49 5.84
CA ALA A 109 -1.98 5.09 5.86
C ALA A 109 -0.94 3.97 5.97
N ILE A 110 -0.08 3.83 4.96
CA ILE A 110 1.01 2.85 4.96
C ILE A 110 2.29 3.58 5.32
N CYS A 111 2.97 3.06 6.34
CA CYS A 111 4.19 3.61 6.91
C CYS A 111 5.37 2.69 6.66
N TRP A 112 6.48 3.27 6.22
CA TRP A 112 7.68 2.56 5.78
C TRP A 112 8.91 3.15 6.46
N THR A 113 9.75 2.30 7.01
CA THR A 113 11.13 2.68 7.36
C THR A 113 12.03 2.47 6.14
N PRO A 114 13.27 3.05 6.13
CA PRO A 114 14.22 2.87 5.03
C PRO A 114 14.45 1.41 4.65
N GLY A 115 14.44 1.12 3.34
CA GLY A 115 14.69 -0.22 2.79
C GLY A 115 13.49 -1.17 2.78
N GLN A 116 12.34 -0.78 3.33
CA GLN A 116 11.13 -1.59 3.27
C GLN A 116 10.49 -1.53 1.88
N LEU A 117 9.91 -2.66 1.44
CA LEU A 117 9.29 -2.79 0.12
C LEU A 117 8.14 -3.80 0.14
N THR A 118 7.23 -3.70 -0.86
CA THR A 118 6.24 -4.75 -1.13
C THR A 118 6.85 -5.89 -1.95
N PRO A 119 6.25 -7.09 -1.94
CA PRO A 119 6.47 -8.03 -3.04
C PRO A 119 6.08 -7.42 -4.39
N ILE A 120 6.49 -8.04 -5.50
CA ILE A 120 5.94 -7.73 -6.82
C ILE A 120 4.52 -8.28 -6.85
N HIS A 121 3.52 -7.43 -7.06
CA HIS A 121 2.11 -7.80 -6.94
C HIS A 121 1.22 -6.98 -7.88
N ASP A 122 -0.03 -7.39 -7.99
CA ASP A 122 -1.13 -6.65 -8.62
C ASP A 122 -2.29 -6.42 -7.61
N HIS A 123 -3.37 -5.78 -8.06
CA HIS A 123 -4.56 -5.50 -7.26
C HIS A 123 -5.79 -6.14 -7.92
N VAL A 124 -6.02 -7.46 -7.68
CA VAL A 124 -7.12 -8.18 -8.33
C VAL A 124 -8.48 -7.61 -7.91
N GLY A 125 -9.16 -6.97 -8.88
CA GLY A 125 -10.53 -6.47 -8.72
C GLY A 125 -10.69 -5.23 -7.84
N SER A 126 -9.60 -4.53 -7.49
CA SER A 126 -9.62 -3.31 -6.69
C SER A 126 -8.85 -2.18 -7.38
N ASP A 127 -9.51 -1.05 -7.64
CA ASP A 127 -8.77 0.17 -8.00
C ASP A 127 -7.94 0.62 -6.80
N CYS A 128 -6.69 0.98 -7.04
CA CYS A 128 -5.79 1.53 -6.04
C CYS A 128 -5.27 2.88 -6.50
N ALA A 129 -5.45 3.90 -5.67
CA ALA A 129 -4.74 5.16 -5.82
C ALA A 129 -4.15 5.57 -4.48
N PHE A 130 -2.93 6.14 -4.49
CA PHE A 130 -2.31 6.62 -3.27
C PHE A 130 -1.61 7.96 -3.45
N LYS A 131 -1.67 8.77 -2.39
CA LYS A 131 -0.98 10.06 -2.27
C LYS A 131 0.23 9.92 -1.37
N ILE A 132 1.36 10.49 -1.78
CA ILE A 132 2.53 10.60 -0.93
C ILE A 132 2.29 11.72 0.08
N ILE A 133 2.32 11.38 1.36
CA ILE A 133 2.09 12.35 2.45
C ILE A 133 3.42 12.90 2.97
N ASP A 134 4.41 12.03 3.14
CA ASP A 134 5.75 12.39 3.63
C ASP A 134 6.78 11.39 3.12
N GLY A 135 8.00 11.83 2.83
CA GLY A 135 9.07 11.00 2.28
C GLY A 135 9.02 10.86 0.76
N ILE A 136 9.73 9.88 0.21
CA ILE A 136 9.82 9.57 -1.22
C ILE A 136 9.40 8.12 -1.42
N SER A 137 8.43 7.90 -2.30
CA SER A 137 7.95 6.56 -2.66
C SER A 137 8.49 6.16 -4.01
N THR A 138 9.26 5.08 -4.08
CA THR A 138 9.73 4.53 -5.35
C THR A 138 8.77 3.43 -5.81
N GLU A 139 8.26 3.56 -7.03
CA GLU A 139 7.48 2.53 -7.70
C GLU A 139 8.28 1.92 -8.83
N THR A 140 8.32 0.59 -8.87
CA THR A 140 8.84 -0.17 -10.00
C THR A 140 7.70 -0.93 -10.65
N THR A 141 7.46 -0.67 -11.94
CA THR A 141 6.47 -1.39 -12.76
C THR A 141 7.10 -2.56 -13.49
N TYR A 142 6.33 -3.62 -13.70
CA TYR A 142 6.82 -4.88 -14.27
C TYR A 142 5.92 -5.38 -15.39
N GLU A 143 6.54 -6.11 -16.31
CA GLU A 143 5.87 -6.97 -17.28
C GLU A 143 6.28 -8.44 -17.05
N LEU A 144 5.52 -9.36 -17.61
CA LEU A 144 5.83 -10.79 -17.53
C LEU A 144 6.49 -11.27 -18.83
N ASN A 145 7.55 -12.06 -18.70
CA ASN A 145 8.12 -12.78 -19.83
C ASN A 145 7.32 -14.05 -20.15
N ASP A 146 7.71 -14.78 -21.20
CA ASP A 146 7.06 -16.02 -21.65
C ASP A 146 7.05 -17.14 -20.57
N GLU A 147 7.91 -17.06 -19.57
CA GLU A 147 7.99 -17.99 -18.45
C GLU A 147 7.10 -17.54 -17.25
N GLY A 148 6.41 -16.39 -17.36
CA GLY A 148 5.59 -15.80 -16.30
C GLY A 148 6.42 -15.16 -15.17
N LEU A 149 7.68 -14.81 -15.46
CA LEU A 149 8.56 -14.11 -14.52
C LEU A 149 8.49 -12.61 -14.77
N ALA A 150 8.42 -11.83 -13.67
CA ALA A 150 8.34 -10.38 -13.72
C ALA A 150 9.71 -9.74 -13.96
N TYR A 151 9.81 -8.85 -14.94
CA TYR A 151 11.00 -8.03 -15.19
C TYR A 151 10.62 -6.53 -15.17
N PRO A 152 11.50 -5.66 -14.63
CA PRO A 152 11.19 -4.24 -14.50
C PRO A 152 11.16 -3.55 -15.86
N VAL A 153 10.15 -2.72 -16.09
CA VAL A 153 9.98 -1.90 -17.31
C VAL A 153 10.01 -0.41 -17.03
N GLY A 154 9.82 0.00 -15.78
CA GLY A 154 9.88 1.39 -15.37
C GLY A 154 10.17 1.54 -13.89
N VAL A 155 10.81 2.66 -13.53
CA VAL A 155 11.03 3.06 -12.14
C VAL A 155 10.70 4.55 -12.05
N ARG A 156 9.93 4.93 -11.03
CA ARG A 156 9.56 6.32 -10.78
C ARG A 156 9.56 6.61 -9.28
N ASP A 157 10.12 7.76 -8.93
CA ASP A 157 9.98 8.35 -7.61
C ASP A 157 8.79 9.31 -7.58
N TYR A 158 8.00 9.22 -6.51
CA TYR A 158 6.90 10.12 -6.22
C TYR A 158 7.23 10.92 -4.98
N LEU A 159 7.06 12.24 -5.07
CA LEU A 159 7.34 13.20 -4.01
C LEU A 159 6.08 13.52 -3.20
N PRO A 160 6.21 14.13 -2.00
CA PRO A 160 5.06 14.58 -1.21
C PRO A 160 4.07 15.41 -2.01
N GLY A 161 2.80 15.03 -1.97
CA GLY A 161 1.70 15.63 -2.73
C GLY A 161 1.40 14.95 -4.06
N GLU A 162 2.34 14.20 -4.66
CA GLU A 162 2.09 13.44 -5.88
C GLU A 162 1.19 12.22 -5.62
N ILE A 163 0.51 11.77 -6.67
CA ILE A 163 -0.40 10.63 -6.63
C ILE A 163 0.08 9.58 -7.61
N CYS A 164 0.03 8.34 -7.17
CA CYS A 164 0.14 7.17 -8.02
C CYS A 164 -1.26 6.54 -8.14
N ALA A 165 -1.71 6.34 -9.37
CA ALA A 165 -2.93 5.62 -9.70
C ALA A 165 -2.70 4.92 -11.03
N ALA A 166 -2.86 3.61 -11.07
CA ALA A 166 -2.62 2.80 -12.26
C ALA A 166 -3.80 1.88 -12.56
N ASP A 167 -4.05 1.68 -13.87
CA ASP A 167 -5.07 0.76 -14.35
C ASP A 167 -4.58 -0.70 -14.27
N GLU A 168 -5.50 -1.64 -14.01
CA GLU A 168 -5.18 -3.07 -14.09
C GLU A 168 -4.88 -3.52 -15.54
N PRO A 169 -3.94 -4.47 -15.75
CA PRO A 169 -3.11 -5.13 -14.76
C PRO A 169 -1.91 -4.26 -14.36
N ASP A 170 -1.88 -3.88 -13.09
CA ASP A 170 -0.83 -3.05 -12.50
C ASP A 170 0.12 -3.94 -11.71
N ILE A 171 1.09 -4.56 -12.41
CA ILE A 171 2.13 -5.36 -11.75
C ILE A 171 3.23 -4.43 -11.29
N HIS A 172 3.34 -4.25 -10.00
CA HIS A 172 4.29 -3.30 -9.44
C HIS A 172 4.91 -3.73 -8.11
N ARG A 173 5.87 -2.95 -7.68
CA ARG A 173 6.47 -2.93 -6.34
C ARG A 173 6.56 -1.50 -5.88
N VAL A 174 6.17 -1.25 -4.64
CA VAL A 174 6.42 0.01 -3.95
C VAL A 174 7.53 -0.20 -2.94
N SER A 175 8.46 0.75 -2.84
CA SER A 175 9.58 0.72 -1.89
C SER A 175 9.88 2.10 -1.31
N ASN A 176 10.51 2.09 -0.14
CA ASN A 176 11.17 3.25 0.45
C ASN A 176 12.68 3.09 0.27
N ASP A 177 13.21 3.57 -0.84
CA ASP A 177 14.63 3.49 -1.17
C ASP A 177 15.43 4.68 -0.59
N SER A 178 14.76 5.58 0.15
CA SER A 178 15.37 6.73 0.81
C SER A 178 15.92 6.38 2.21
N ASP A 179 16.63 7.32 2.82
CA ASP A 179 17.14 7.23 4.20
C ASP A 179 16.17 7.78 5.26
N LYS A 180 14.94 8.14 4.85
CA LYS A 180 13.89 8.71 5.71
C LYS A 180 12.66 7.82 5.74
N GLU A 181 11.80 8.09 6.72
CA GLU A 181 10.47 7.49 6.77
C GLU A 181 9.60 7.94 5.57
N LEU A 182 8.69 7.06 5.15
CA LEU A 182 7.73 7.33 4.10
C LEU A 182 6.32 7.06 4.63
N ILE A 183 5.37 7.91 4.25
CA ILE A 183 3.93 7.74 4.51
C ILE A 183 3.17 7.89 3.20
N ASN A 184 2.46 6.83 2.81
CA ASN A 184 1.53 6.83 1.68
C ASN A 184 0.10 6.70 2.20
N LEU A 185 -0.83 7.52 1.69
CA LEU A 185 -2.27 7.42 1.95
C LEU A 185 -2.95 6.71 0.79
N HIS A 186 -3.36 5.46 0.99
CA HIS A 186 -3.98 4.60 -0.02
C HIS A 186 -5.49 4.57 0.10
N VAL A 187 -6.18 4.57 -1.04
CA VAL A 187 -7.60 4.26 -1.17
C VAL A 187 -7.75 3.06 -2.09
N TYR A 188 -8.37 2.01 -1.59
CA TYR A 188 -8.75 0.82 -2.35
C TYR A 188 -10.26 0.79 -2.54
N THR A 189 -10.76 0.60 -3.76
CA THR A 189 -12.19 0.50 -4.08
C THR A 189 -12.48 -0.63 -5.08
N PRO A 190 -13.17 -1.69 -4.67
CA PRO A 190 -13.51 -2.07 -3.28
C PRO A 190 -12.27 -2.36 -2.43
N PRO A 191 -12.41 -2.69 -1.14
CA PRO A 191 -11.27 -3.08 -0.31
C PRO A 191 -10.45 -4.18 -0.97
N LEU A 192 -9.12 -4.11 -0.83
CA LEU A 192 -8.21 -5.10 -1.38
C LEU A 192 -8.43 -6.46 -0.68
N HIS A 193 -8.92 -7.45 -1.42
CA HIS A 193 -9.18 -8.80 -0.93
C HIS A 193 -8.27 -9.86 -1.55
N ALA A 194 -7.78 -9.58 -2.76
CA ALA A 194 -6.95 -10.50 -3.52
C ALA A 194 -5.87 -9.76 -4.30
N TYR A 195 -4.73 -10.40 -4.42
CA TYR A 195 -3.60 -9.95 -5.22
C TYR A 195 -2.80 -11.17 -5.70
N ASN A 196 -2.22 -11.08 -6.88
CA ASN A 196 -1.26 -12.06 -7.32
C ASN A 196 0.15 -11.62 -6.90
N LEU A 197 1.02 -12.60 -6.66
CA LEU A 197 2.42 -12.39 -6.36
C LEU A 197 3.27 -12.95 -7.48
N TYR A 198 4.27 -12.18 -7.92
CA TYR A 198 5.11 -12.51 -9.05
C TYR A 198 6.56 -12.73 -8.63
N LYS A 199 7.21 -13.68 -9.30
CA LYS A 199 8.65 -13.94 -9.13
C LYS A 199 9.42 -13.02 -10.07
N SER A 200 10.50 -12.42 -9.55
CA SER A 200 11.43 -11.68 -10.41
C SER A 200 12.14 -12.59 -11.39
N ALA A 201 12.29 -12.13 -12.64
CA ALA A 201 13.17 -12.74 -13.61
C ALA A 201 14.66 -12.59 -13.25
N ASP A 202 14.97 -11.57 -12.44
CA ASP A 202 16.31 -11.27 -11.98
C ASP A 202 16.70 -12.21 -10.82
N LYS A 203 17.67 -13.08 -11.03
CA LYS A 203 18.13 -14.07 -10.03
C LYS A 203 18.93 -13.45 -8.88
N SER A 204 19.27 -12.17 -8.97
CA SER A 204 20.02 -11.44 -7.94
C SER A 204 19.17 -10.94 -6.77
N ASN A 205 17.84 -11.05 -6.86
CA ASN A 205 16.88 -10.58 -5.87
C ASN A 205 16.18 -11.73 -5.11
N LEU A 206 16.87 -12.88 -4.96
CA LEU A 206 16.42 -14.01 -4.13
C LEU A 206 17.12 -14.00 -2.78
#